data_1a7b32cf247f9d6d7a0ff37a2be660c1
#
_entry.id   1a7b32cf247f9d6d7a0ff37a2be660c1
#
_cell.length_a   1.000
_cell.length_b   1.000
_cell.length_c   1.000
_cell.angle_alpha   90.00
_cell.angle_beta   90.00
_cell.angle_gamma   90.00
#
_symmetry.space_group_name_H-M   'P 1'
#
loop_
_entity.id
_entity.type
_entity.pdbx_description
1 polymer ?
#
loop_
_entity_poly.entity_id
_entity_poly.type
_entity_poly.pdbx_seq_one_letter_code
_entity_poly.pdbx_strand_id
1 'polypeptide(L)'
;YFALLKPGDTIMGMSLAAGGHLTHGAAPSMSGKWLNAIQYGVRRQDGRIDYDDVERLAKEHKPKLIVAGGSAYPRIIDFPRFRAIADEVGALLMVDMAHFAGLVAAGVHPSPFPHAHVVTTTTHKTLRGPRGGMILSNDEEIGKKINSSVFPGVQGGPLMHVIAAKAVAFGEALRPEFKSYAKAVVEKIGRAHV
;
A
#
# COMPACT_ATOMS: atom_id res chain seq x y z
N TYR A 1 8.39 -3.11 -6.59
CA TYR A 1 9.44 -2.23 -7.14
C TYR A 1 10.19 -2.92 -8.28
N PHE A 2 10.72 -4.11 -8.08
CA PHE A 2 11.56 -4.84 -9.02
C PHE A 2 10.92 -5.00 -10.41
N ALA A 3 9.59 -5.13 -10.48
CA ALA A 3 8.84 -5.28 -11.73
C ALA A 3 8.76 -3.98 -12.57
N LEU A 4 8.78 -2.82 -11.92
CA LEU A 4 8.37 -1.56 -12.54
C LEU A 4 9.47 -0.49 -12.53
N LEU A 5 10.52 -0.68 -11.73
CA LEU A 5 11.57 0.30 -11.49
C LEU A 5 12.96 -0.30 -11.70
N LYS A 6 13.90 0.58 -11.96
CA LYS A 6 15.34 0.27 -12.02
C LYS A 6 16.06 0.95 -10.85
N PRO A 7 17.24 0.45 -10.43
CA PRO A 7 18.08 1.15 -9.47
C PRO A 7 18.30 2.62 -9.88
N GLY A 8 18.15 3.54 -8.92
CA GLY A 8 18.26 4.99 -9.15
C GLY A 8 16.97 5.68 -9.59
N ASP A 9 15.92 4.94 -9.96
CA ASP A 9 14.62 5.56 -10.27
C ASP A 9 14.05 6.28 -9.02
N THR A 10 13.36 7.38 -9.26
CA THR A 10 12.75 8.17 -8.19
C THR A 10 11.40 7.59 -7.80
N ILE A 11 11.21 7.38 -6.50
CA ILE A 11 9.92 7.08 -5.89
C ILE A 11 9.54 8.15 -4.89
N MET A 12 8.25 8.27 -4.59
CA MET A 12 7.76 9.13 -3.52
C MET A 12 6.86 8.34 -2.58
N GLY A 13 7.08 8.45 -1.26
CA GLY A 13 6.32 7.73 -0.25
C GLY A 13 6.20 8.50 1.06
N MET A 14 5.30 8.07 1.93
CA MET A 14 5.14 8.68 3.25
C MET A 14 6.38 8.42 4.10
N SER A 15 6.89 9.47 4.76
CA SER A 15 8.03 9.35 5.67
C SER A 15 7.70 8.45 6.87
N LEU A 16 8.71 7.76 7.37
CA LEU A 16 8.58 6.89 8.54
C LEU A 16 8.06 7.67 9.77
N ALA A 17 8.55 8.90 9.94
CA ALA A 17 8.13 9.79 11.02
C ALA A 17 6.66 10.23 10.92
N ALA A 18 6.08 10.23 9.72
CA ALA A 18 4.66 10.55 9.48
C ALA A 18 3.73 9.32 9.50
N GLY A 19 4.28 8.13 9.74
CA GLY A 19 3.52 6.88 9.76
C GLY A 19 3.70 5.99 8.53
N GLY A 20 4.65 6.28 7.65
CA GLY A 20 5.01 5.45 6.51
C GLY A 20 5.63 4.10 6.93
N HIS A 21 5.81 3.21 5.97
CA HIS A 21 6.51 1.94 6.17
C HIS A 21 7.99 2.06 5.75
N LEU A 22 8.84 1.21 6.34
CA LEU A 22 10.27 1.13 5.96
C LEU A 22 10.46 0.98 4.45
N THR A 23 9.64 0.18 3.79
CA THR A 23 9.73 -0.08 2.35
C THR A 23 9.20 1.05 1.46
N HIS A 24 8.72 2.14 2.05
CA HIS A 24 8.31 3.34 1.30
C HIS A 24 9.46 4.34 1.10
N GLY A 25 10.69 3.85 1.06
CA GLY A 25 11.88 4.66 0.78
C GLY A 25 12.69 5.06 2.02
N ALA A 26 12.48 4.43 3.18
CA ALA A 26 13.32 4.71 4.34
C ALA A 26 14.77 4.25 4.09
N ALA A 27 15.75 5.07 4.48
CA ALA A 27 17.16 4.87 4.19
C ALA A 27 17.73 3.47 4.51
N PRO A 28 17.37 2.78 5.62
CA PRO A 28 17.90 1.45 5.89
C PRO A 28 17.28 0.34 5.04
N SER A 29 16.15 0.58 4.38
CA SER A 29 15.48 -0.43 3.56
C SER A 29 16.07 -0.53 2.15
N MET A 30 15.77 -1.63 1.46
CA MET A 30 16.15 -1.81 0.05
C MET A 30 15.65 -0.66 -0.82
N SER A 31 14.42 -0.20 -0.62
CA SER A 31 13.85 0.91 -1.38
C SER A 31 14.59 2.24 -1.18
N GLY A 32 15.10 2.50 0.04
CA GLY A 32 15.92 3.68 0.30
C GLY A 32 17.37 3.57 -0.17
N LYS A 33 17.89 2.34 -0.35
CA LYS A 33 19.25 2.08 -0.83
C LYS A 33 19.35 2.01 -2.36
N TRP A 34 18.32 1.49 -2.99
CA TRP A 34 18.29 1.23 -4.44
C TRP A 34 17.68 2.36 -5.25
N LEU A 35 16.74 3.09 -4.65
CA LEU A 35 15.92 4.09 -5.32
C LEU A 35 16.22 5.48 -4.76
N ASN A 36 15.98 6.50 -5.56
CA ASN A 36 15.97 7.88 -5.11
C ASN A 36 14.62 8.15 -4.42
N ALA A 37 14.57 8.09 -3.10
CA ALA A 37 13.35 8.17 -2.32
C ALA A 37 13.05 9.59 -1.84
N ILE A 38 11.95 10.16 -2.34
CA ILE A 38 11.39 11.44 -1.88
C ILE A 38 10.31 11.13 -0.83
N GLN A 39 10.31 11.87 0.27
CA GLN A 39 9.41 11.61 1.39
C GLN A 39 8.43 12.75 1.56
N TYR A 40 7.11 12.44 1.60
CA TYR A 40 6.09 13.40 2.01
C TYR A 40 5.67 13.16 3.47
N GLY A 41 5.07 14.16 4.07
CA GLY A 41 4.68 14.13 5.46
C GLY A 41 3.19 14.38 5.71
N VAL A 42 2.91 14.77 6.94
CA VAL A 42 1.59 15.20 7.39
C VAL A 42 1.65 16.62 7.93
N ARG A 43 0.56 17.34 7.86
CA ARG A 43 0.44 18.69 8.43
C ARG A 43 0.50 18.61 9.96
N ARG A 44 1.25 19.52 10.57
CA ARG A 44 1.40 19.56 12.03
C ARG A 44 0.09 19.91 12.76
N GLN A 45 -0.81 20.65 12.11
CA GLN A 45 -2.04 21.16 12.72
C GLN A 45 -3.06 20.06 12.98
N ASP A 46 -3.17 19.07 12.10
CA ASP A 46 -4.24 18.07 12.14
C ASP A 46 -3.77 16.63 11.90
N GLY A 47 -2.49 16.43 11.64
CA GLY A 47 -1.90 15.13 11.35
C GLY A 47 -2.40 14.48 10.05
N ARG A 48 -2.96 15.25 9.13
CA ARG A 48 -3.42 14.77 7.82
C ARG A 48 -2.35 14.92 6.77
N ILE A 49 -2.38 14.04 5.76
CA ILE A 49 -1.54 14.17 4.57
C ILE A 49 -1.73 15.55 3.96
N ASP A 50 -0.63 16.22 3.68
CA ASP A 50 -0.62 17.49 2.95
C ASP A 50 -0.58 17.22 1.45
N TYR A 51 -1.75 17.12 0.82
CA TYR A 51 -1.84 16.82 -0.60
C TYR A 51 -1.25 17.89 -1.50
N ASP A 52 -1.22 19.14 -1.07
CA ASP A 52 -0.61 20.23 -1.84
C ASP A 52 0.92 20.09 -1.82
N ASP A 53 1.49 19.69 -0.69
CA ASP A 53 2.92 19.37 -0.61
C ASP A 53 3.26 18.09 -1.39
N VAL A 54 2.41 17.06 -1.36
CA VAL A 54 2.57 15.85 -2.21
C VAL A 54 2.60 16.23 -3.69
N GLU A 55 1.69 17.10 -4.14
CA GLU A 55 1.63 17.56 -5.52
C GLU A 55 2.87 18.38 -5.89
N ARG A 56 3.28 19.32 -5.03
CA ARG A 56 4.50 20.12 -5.22
C ARG A 56 5.75 19.23 -5.37
N LEU A 57 5.94 18.28 -4.45
CA LEU A 57 7.05 17.33 -4.47
C LEU A 57 7.02 16.44 -5.72
N ALA A 58 5.82 15.98 -6.14
CA ALA A 58 5.67 15.19 -7.35
C ALA A 58 6.09 15.97 -8.60
N LYS A 59 5.68 17.24 -8.72
CA LYS A 59 6.06 18.13 -9.83
C LYS A 59 7.56 18.42 -9.86
N GLU A 60 8.16 18.64 -8.70
CA GLU A 60 9.58 18.95 -8.54
C GLU A 60 10.48 17.76 -8.90
N HIS A 61 10.14 16.59 -8.35
CA HIS A 61 11.02 15.41 -8.44
C HIS A 61 10.62 14.39 -9.50
N LYS A 62 9.43 14.50 -10.10
CA LYS A 62 8.89 13.63 -11.16
C LYS A 62 9.12 12.14 -10.89
N PRO A 63 8.61 11.61 -9.77
CA PRO A 63 8.79 10.20 -9.42
C PRO A 63 8.16 9.32 -10.50
N LYS A 64 8.74 8.13 -10.72
CA LYS A 64 8.12 7.10 -11.57
C LYS A 64 6.99 6.35 -10.84
N LEU A 65 7.03 6.35 -9.50
CA LEU A 65 6.05 5.69 -8.68
C LEU A 65 5.79 6.49 -7.42
N ILE A 66 4.51 6.72 -7.14
CA ILE A 66 4.03 7.30 -5.89
C ILE A 66 3.42 6.18 -5.04
N VAL A 67 3.85 6.06 -3.79
CA VAL A 67 3.33 5.11 -2.82
C VAL A 67 2.38 5.82 -1.88
N ALA A 68 1.10 5.47 -1.93
CA ALA A 68 0.10 5.88 -0.95
C ALA A 68 -0.15 4.73 0.04
N GLY A 69 -0.35 5.07 1.30
CA GLY A 69 -0.50 4.10 2.38
C GLY A 69 0.49 4.33 3.51
N GLY A 70 0.28 3.67 4.62
CA GLY A 70 1.11 3.84 5.80
C GLY A 70 0.88 2.74 6.83
N SER A 71 1.84 2.60 7.75
CA SER A 71 1.76 1.66 8.87
C SER A 71 1.03 2.23 10.06
N ALA A 72 1.14 3.55 10.28
CA ALA A 72 0.62 4.24 11.46
C ALA A 72 -0.13 5.53 11.09
N TYR A 73 -0.87 5.52 9.99
CA TYR A 73 -1.71 6.63 9.57
C TYR A 73 -3.19 6.25 9.75
N PRO A 74 -3.89 6.77 10.80
CA PRO A 74 -5.23 6.31 11.17
C PRO A 74 -6.36 7.10 10.47
N ARG A 75 -6.06 7.85 9.45
CA ARG A 75 -7.04 8.67 8.71
C ARG A 75 -7.37 8.04 7.36
N ILE A 76 -8.49 8.43 6.79
CA ILE A 76 -8.85 8.07 5.41
C ILE A 76 -7.85 8.70 4.45
N ILE A 77 -7.41 7.91 3.48
CA ILE A 77 -6.52 8.34 2.39
C ILE A 77 -7.39 8.67 1.17
N ASP A 78 -7.17 9.83 0.59
CA ASP A 78 -7.84 10.27 -0.64
C ASP A 78 -7.12 9.66 -1.86
N PHE A 79 -7.52 8.46 -2.26
CA PHE A 79 -6.95 7.78 -3.43
C PHE A 79 -7.22 8.51 -4.75
N PRO A 80 -8.42 9.11 -4.99
CA PRO A 80 -8.64 9.97 -6.15
C PRO A 80 -7.63 11.11 -6.27
N ARG A 81 -7.34 11.79 -5.16
CA ARG A 81 -6.37 12.91 -5.16
C ARG A 81 -4.95 12.41 -5.46
N PHE A 82 -4.52 11.31 -4.86
CA PHE A 82 -3.24 10.69 -5.20
C PHE A 82 -3.16 10.28 -6.66
N ARG A 83 -4.25 9.74 -7.21
CA ARG A 83 -4.30 9.36 -8.63
C ARG A 83 -4.17 10.58 -9.54
N ALA A 84 -4.87 11.66 -9.27
CA ALA A 84 -4.78 12.88 -10.03
C ALA A 84 -3.34 13.45 -10.05
N ILE A 85 -2.68 13.47 -8.89
CA ILE A 85 -1.28 13.89 -8.77
C ILE A 85 -0.35 12.96 -9.58
N ALA A 86 -0.55 11.66 -9.49
CA ALA A 86 0.25 10.68 -10.22
C ALA A 86 0.11 10.85 -11.74
N ASP A 87 -1.12 11.02 -12.24
CA ASP A 87 -1.40 11.23 -13.66
C ASP A 87 -0.77 12.53 -14.18
N GLU A 88 -0.80 13.60 -13.39
CA GLU A 88 -0.23 14.90 -13.78
C GLU A 88 1.28 14.83 -14.04
N VAL A 89 2.01 13.96 -13.31
CA VAL A 89 3.46 13.82 -13.47
C VAL A 89 3.87 12.57 -14.26
N GLY A 90 2.90 11.78 -14.73
CA GLY A 90 3.14 10.52 -15.45
C GLY A 90 3.68 9.40 -14.57
N ALA A 91 3.39 9.42 -13.26
CA ALA A 91 3.79 8.41 -12.30
C ALA A 91 2.78 7.27 -12.21
N LEU A 92 3.24 6.08 -11.83
CA LEU A 92 2.36 5.02 -11.37
C LEU A 92 1.93 5.28 -9.92
N LEU A 93 0.67 5.03 -9.59
CA LEU A 93 0.18 5.01 -8.22
C LEU A 93 0.18 3.58 -7.69
N MET A 94 0.96 3.33 -6.64
CA MET A 94 0.90 2.10 -5.83
C MET A 94 0.27 2.41 -4.49
N VAL A 95 -0.73 1.64 -4.10
CA VAL A 95 -1.32 1.72 -2.75
C VAL A 95 -0.89 0.53 -1.93
N ASP A 96 -0.21 0.78 -0.82
CA ASP A 96 0.09 -0.23 0.18
C ASP A 96 -1.00 -0.20 1.26
N MET A 97 -1.92 -1.16 1.16
CA MET A 97 -3.03 -1.29 2.12
C MET A 97 -2.79 -2.35 3.20
N ALA A 98 -1.53 -2.75 3.42
CA ALA A 98 -1.19 -3.86 4.30
C ALA A 98 -1.85 -3.78 5.70
N HIS A 99 -1.92 -2.58 6.29
CA HIS A 99 -2.53 -2.39 7.61
C HIS A 99 -4.06 -2.38 7.60
N PHE A 100 -4.69 -1.94 6.52
CA PHE A 100 -6.15 -1.77 6.45
C PHE A 100 -6.85 -2.63 5.39
N ALA A 101 -6.16 -3.62 4.80
CA ALA A 101 -6.72 -4.49 3.77
C ALA A 101 -7.99 -5.23 4.21
N GLY A 102 -8.05 -5.69 5.45
CA GLY A 102 -9.25 -6.30 6.01
C GLY A 102 -10.43 -5.32 6.11
N LEU A 103 -10.15 -4.06 6.38
CA LEU A 103 -11.17 -3.01 6.43
C LEU A 103 -11.71 -2.68 5.03
N VAL A 104 -10.83 -2.70 4.02
CA VAL A 104 -11.21 -2.56 2.60
C VAL A 104 -12.07 -3.75 2.16
N ALA A 105 -11.64 -4.98 2.45
CA ALA A 105 -12.38 -6.20 2.11
C ALA A 105 -13.78 -6.23 2.74
N ALA A 106 -13.92 -5.69 3.94
CA ALA A 106 -15.19 -5.59 4.64
C ALA A 106 -16.06 -4.38 4.20
N GLY A 107 -15.55 -3.48 3.38
CA GLY A 107 -16.25 -2.28 2.92
C GLY A 107 -16.39 -1.19 3.99
N VAL A 108 -15.56 -1.21 5.03
CA VAL A 108 -15.56 -0.16 6.10
C VAL A 108 -14.43 0.85 5.95
N HIS A 109 -13.59 0.68 4.93
CA HIS A 109 -12.58 1.65 4.47
C HIS A 109 -12.69 1.78 2.96
N PRO A 110 -12.46 2.98 2.38
CA PRO A 110 -12.46 3.15 0.93
C PRO A 110 -11.51 2.19 0.23
N SER A 111 -11.95 1.65 -0.92
CA SER A 111 -11.10 0.82 -1.76
C SER A 111 -10.11 1.68 -2.55
N PRO A 112 -8.84 1.25 -2.68
CA PRO A 112 -7.89 1.90 -3.57
C PRO A 112 -8.26 1.73 -5.06
N PHE A 113 -9.09 0.74 -5.41
CA PHE A 113 -9.61 0.59 -6.76
C PHE A 113 -10.83 1.49 -6.99
N PRO A 114 -10.96 2.07 -8.19
CA PRO A 114 -10.15 1.88 -9.41
C PRO A 114 -8.92 2.82 -9.54
N HIS A 115 -8.54 3.55 -8.50
CA HIS A 115 -7.56 4.64 -8.59
C HIS A 115 -6.12 4.15 -8.70
N ALA A 116 -5.76 3.09 -7.97
CA ALA A 116 -4.40 2.56 -7.95
C ALA A 116 -4.09 1.72 -9.19
N HIS A 117 -2.88 1.88 -9.75
CA HIS A 117 -2.34 0.99 -10.78
C HIS A 117 -1.90 -0.36 -10.19
N VAL A 118 -1.33 -0.31 -8.98
CA VAL A 118 -0.89 -1.47 -8.23
C VAL A 118 -1.33 -1.34 -6.78
N VAL A 119 -1.83 -2.42 -6.21
CA VAL A 119 -2.16 -2.50 -4.79
C VAL A 119 -1.34 -3.61 -4.15
N THR A 120 -0.68 -3.29 -3.06
CA THR A 120 0.06 -4.27 -2.25
C THR A 120 -0.57 -4.44 -0.88
N THR A 121 -0.51 -5.64 -0.36
CA THR A 121 -0.93 -5.93 1.00
C THR A 121 -0.18 -7.10 1.61
N THR A 122 -0.14 -7.15 2.92
CA THR A 122 0.11 -8.37 3.68
C THR A 122 -1.19 -9.10 3.92
N THR A 123 -1.12 -10.41 4.17
CA THR A 123 -2.30 -11.22 4.48
C THR A 123 -2.54 -11.44 5.97
N HIS A 124 -1.58 -11.06 6.83
CA HIS A 124 -1.53 -11.40 8.25
C HIS A 124 -1.84 -10.24 9.23
N LYS A 125 -2.37 -9.12 8.75
CA LYS A 125 -2.78 -7.97 9.59
C LYS A 125 -4.31 -7.94 9.72
N THR A 126 -4.98 -6.85 9.40
CA THR A 126 -6.44 -6.77 9.50
C THR A 126 -7.18 -7.80 8.63
N LEU A 127 -6.53 -8.36 7.61
CA LEU A 127 -7.09 -9.44 6.79
C LEU A 127 -7.14 -10.81 7.50
N ARG A 128 -6.45 -10.97 8.63
CA ARG A 128 -6.44 -12.15 9.51
C ARG A 128 -5.96 -13.45 8.89
N GLY A 129 -5.13 -13.38 7.85
CA GLY A 129 -4.59 -14.56 7.17
C GLY A 129 -3.20 -14.98 7.67
N PRO A 130 -2.56 -15.94 7.00
CA PRO A 130 -1.20 -16.37 7.27
C PRO A 130 -0.20 -15.29 6.88
N ARG A 131 1.03 -15.39 7.39
CA ARG A 131 2.13 -14.52 6.92
C ARG A 131 2.37 -14.69 5.44
N GLY A 132 2.31 -13.59 4.73
CA GLY A 132 2.51 -13.52 3.29
C GLY A 132 2.14 -12.15 2.73
N GLY A 133 2.38 -11.98 1.45
CA GLY A 133 2.00 -10.80 0.69
C GLY A 133 1.07 -11.14 -0.46
N MET A 134 0.44 -10.12 -0.99
CA MET A 134 -0.38 -10.18 -2.19
C MET A 134 -0.21 -8.89 -2.97
N ILE A 135 -0.17 -8.99 -4.28
CA ILE A 135 -0.11 -7.86 -5.20
C ILE A 135 -1.31 -7.98 -6.14
N LEU A 136 -1.99 -6.88 -6.35
CA LEU A 136 -3.19 -6.79 -7.19
C LEU A 136 -3.01 -5.68 -8.22
N SER A 137 -3.49 -5.90 -9.43
CA SER A 137 -3.59 -4.89 -10.48
C SER A 137 -4.75 -5.23 -11.41
N ASN A 138 -5.44 -4.22 -11.93
CA ASN A 138 -6.43 -4.36 -12.99
C ASN A 138 -5.81 -4.17 -14.38
N ASP A 139 -4.53 -3.79 -14.46
CA ASP A 139 -3.78 -3.64 -15.70
C ASP A 139 -3.05 -4.96 -16.02
N GLU A 140 -3.40 -5.56 -17.16
CA GLU A 140 -2.86 -6.85 -17.59
C GLU A 140 -1.34 -6.79 -17.86
N GLU A 141 -0.85 -5.70 -18.44
CA GLU A 141 0.59 -5.53 -18.76
C GLU A 141 1.42 -5.35 -17.49
N ILE A 142 0.91 -4.60 -16.51
CA ILE A 142 1.51 -4.52 -15.18
C ILE A 142 1.48 -5.89 -14.50
N GLY A 143 0.37 -6.60 -14.59
CA GLY A 143 0.22 -7.94 -14.05
C GLY A 143 1.24 -8.93 -14.61
N LYS A 144 1.47 -8.94 -15.91
CA LYS A 144 2.50 -9.76 -16.57
C LYS A 144 3.91 -9.45 -16.05
N LYS A 145 4.27 -8.17 -15.94
CA LYS A 145 5.57 -7.73 -15.40
C LYS A 145 5.76 -8.17 -13.94
N ILE A 146 4.71 -8.04 -13.11
CA ILE A 146 4.74 -8.46 -11.71
C ILE A 146 4.92 -9.97 -11.63
N ASN A 147 4.15 -10.75 -12.37
CA ASN A 147 4.24 -12.21 -12.36
C ASN A 147 5.65 -12.69 -12.73
N SER A 148 6.21 -12.17 -13.82
CA SER A 148 7.58 -12.49 -14.25
C SER A 148 8.64 -12.08 -13.23
N SER A 149 8.44 -10.95 -12.55
CA SER A 149 9.37 -10.48 -11.52
C SER A 149 9.26 -11.27 -10.23
N VAL A 150 8.08 -11.77 -9.89
CA VAL A 150 7.90 -12.66 -8.73
C VAL A 150 8.52 -14.02 -9.05
N PHE A 151 8.15 -14.64 -10.15
CA PHE A 151 8.71 -15.92 -10.57
C PHE A 151 9.02 -15.88 -12.08
N PRO A 152 10.23 -16.18 -12.47
CA PRO A 152 11.38 -16.65 -11.67
C PRO A 152 12.28 -15.53 -11.11
N GLY A 153 11.83 -14.25 -11.17
CA GLY A 153 12.68 -13.09 -10.89
C GLY A 153 13.27 -13.08 -9.47
N VAL A 154 12.45 -13.16 -8.43
CA VAL A 154 12.90 -13.05 -7.02
C VAL A 154 12.48 -14.22 -6.14
N GLN A 155 11.58 -15.08 -6.58
CA GLN A 155 11.08 -16.24 -5.84
C GLN A 155 11.21 -17.52 -6.65
N GLY A 156 11.18 -18.67 -5.96
CA GLY A 156 11.18 -20.01 -6.54
C GLY A 156 9.92 -20.79 -6.15
N GLY A 157 10.09 -22.04 -5.69
CA GLY A 157 8.98 -22.91 -5.29
C GLY A 157 8.09 -22.29 -4.21
N PRO A 158 6.77 -22.30 -4.39
CA PRO A 158 5.85 -21.66 -3.46
C PRO A 158 5.63 -22.48 -2.19
N LEU A 159 5.31 -21.78 -1.09
CA LEU A 159 4.90 -22.39 0.17
C LEU A 159 3.41 -22.78 0.09
N MET A 160 3.12 -24.03 -0.31
CA MET A 160 1.75 -24.48 -0.57
C MET A 160 0.84 -24.42 0.66
N HIS A 161 1.37 -24.68 1.86
CA HIS A 161 0.62 -24.54 3.11
C HIS A 161 0.18 -23.09 3.37
N VAL A 162 1.02 -22.09 2.99
CA VAL A 162 0.64 -20.68 3.08
C VAL A 162 -0.44 -20.34 2.05
N ILE A 163 -0.36 -20.90 0.84
CA ILE A 163 -1.38 -20.69 -0.21
C ILE A 163 -2.73 -21.28 0.26
N ALA A 164 -2.74 -22.49 0.80
CA ALA A 164 -3.95 -23.10 1.35
C ALA A 164 -4.53 -22.28 2.51
N ALA A 165 -3.69 -21.79 3.42
CA ALA A 165 -4.12 -20.94 4.52
C ALA A 165 -4.68 -19.58 4.03
N LYS A 166 -4.11 -18.98 2.96
CA LYS A 166 -4.69 -17.79 2.33
C LYS A 166 -6.08 -18.05 1.78
N ALA A 167 -6.30 -19.20 1.12
CA ALA A 167 -7.61 -19.56 0.57
C ALA A 167 -8.67 -19.63 1.69
N VAL A 168 -8.34 -20.25 2.83
CA VAL A 168 -9.23 -20.27 4.01
C VAL A 168 -9.52 -18.86 4.53
N ALA A 169 -8.48 -18.05 4.73
CA ALA A 169 -8.61 -16.68 5.24
C ALA A 169 -9.47 -15.80 4.30
N PHE A 170 -9.32 -15.94 3.00
CA PHE A 170 -10.13 -15.20 2.03
C PHE A 170 -11.58 -15.68 2.03
N GLY A 171 -11.80 -17.00 2.16
CA GLY A 171 -13.14 -17.56 2.36
C GLY A 171 -13.82 -17.01 3.61
N GLU A 172 -13.08 -16.85 4.73
CA GLU A 172 -13.60 -16.20 5.94
C GLU A 172 -13.89 -14.71 5.72
N ALA A 173 -13.02 -14.00 5.01
CA ALA A 173 -13.19 -12.57 4.73
C ALA A 173 -14.42 -12.25 3.85
N LEU A 174 -14.92 -13.23 3.10
CA LEU A 174 -16.16 -13.11 2.32
C LEU A 174 -17.44 -13.27 3.16
N ARG A 175 -17.34 -13.75 4.39
CA ARG A 175 -18.51 -14.01 5.24
C ARG A 175 -19.04 -12.72 5.90
N PRO A 176 -20.35 -12.65 6.21
CA PRO A 176 -20.95 -11.49 6.89
C PRO A 176 -20.31 -11.18 8.25
N GLU A 177 -19.86 -12.19 8.97
CA GLU A 177 -19.23 -12.06 10.29
C GLU A 177 -17.92 -11.25 10.21
N PHE A 178 -17.21 -11.34 9.09
CA PHE A 178 -15.99 -10.56 8.89
C PHE A 178 -16.29 -9.05 8.80
N LYS A 179 -17.43 -8.66 8.21
CA LYS A 179 -17.88 -7.25 8.21
C LYS A 179 -18.13 -6.74 9.63
N SER A 180 -18.79 -7.54 10.45
CA SER A 180 -19.04 -7.21 11.85
C SER A 180 -17.75 -7.05 12.65
N TYR A 181 -16.80 -7.95 12.41
CA TYR A 181 -15.45 -7.87 12.99
C TYR A 181 -14.73 -6.57 12.57
N ALA A 182 -14.68 -6.27 11.29
CA ALA A 182 -14.00 -5.09 10.77
C ALA A 182 -14.64 -3.78 11.28
N LYS A 183 -15.98 -3.75 11.37
CA LYS A 183 -16.72 -2.63 11.95
C LYS A 183 -16.35 -2.41 13.42
N ALA A 184 -16.29 -3.48 14.20
CA ALA A 184 -15.86 -3.43 15.60
C ALA A 184 -14.41 -2.95 15.75
N VAL A 185 -13.51 -3.29 14.80
CA VAL A 185 -12.13 -2.76 14.79
C VAL A 185 -12.14 -1.24 14.65
N VAL A 186 -12.90 -0.70 13.70
CA VAL A 186 -13.01 0.76 13.50
C VAL A 186 -13.63 1.46 14.72
N GLU A 187 -14.68 0.88 15.30
CA GLU A 187 -15.34 1.44 16.49
C GLU A 187 -14.45 1.45 17.73
N LYS A 188 -13.47 0.54 17.81
CA LYS A 188 -12.51 0.44 18.93
C LYS A 188 -11.28 1.33 18.75
N ILE A 189 -11.07 1.93 17.58
CA ILE A 189 -10.00 2.90 17.37
C ILE A 189 -10.20 4.07 18.35
N GLY A 190 -9.17 4.38 19.13
CA GLY A 190 -9.20 5.43 20.15
C GLY A 190 -9.61 4.97 21.55
N ARG A 191 -10.03 3.71 21.74
CA ARG A 191 -10.27 3.13 23.07
C ARG A 191 -9.02 2.52 23.72
N ALA A 192 -7.91 2.47 22.99
CA ALA A 192 -6.65 1.91 23.47
C ALA A 192 -5.82 2.88 24.33
N HIS A 193 -6.33 4.07 24.62
CA HIS A 193 -5.67 5.10 25.41
C HIS A 193 -6.41 5.43 26.71
N VAL A 194 -7.15 4.46 27.25
CA VAL A 194 -7.76 4.59 28.57
C VAL A 194 -6.97 3.78 29.57
#